data_c36b6a6ac13f4aee3952125e9fff203a
#
_entry.id   c36b6a6ac13f4aee3952125e9fff203a
#
_cell.length_a   1.000
_cell.length_b   1.000
_cell.length_c   1.000
_cell.angle_alpha   90.00
_cell.angle_beta   90.00
_cell.angle_gamma   90.00
#
_symmetry.space_group_name_H-M   'P 1'
#
loop_
_entity.id
_entity.type
_entity.pdbx_description
1 polymer ?
#
loop_
_entity_poly.entity_id
_entity_poly.type
_entity_poly.pdbx_seq_one_letter_code
_entity_poly.pdbx_strand_id
1 'polypeptide(L)'
;MARTISRRGLFTAAAAGFAAPIGVRTNAAAAAQNPQRATTTELPPVWGQEFLHQWSPPERVARDLKPGTSQLRLSAQVNPRLTAVKDNDYASFFAGLKAGGWTAVEAASDAWLSRPRPDSEIREVKAQAKANDVVFYGLHCAGNIIAPDPDADRWQRHIIDTIHAAEAVGCQLILTHAGSMYPNRNWAHPLNWSRESWTRTVNALKRICKDTAGSKVDIAIEAVNTESVNNPWAHKRLREDVGDQRISVGLDITNMVHPGVAFRMTELINTTFDLLEDQIRYVHAKDFVWNTMLPGINWAMNGTGNMDYEMFLVRLSRLKTNPFVLVEFLTENEEYAQAQRNIRALANKVGVTVLGSQA
;
A
#
# COMPACT_ATOMS: atom_id res chain seq x y z
N MET A 1 -42.27 20.97 -4.00
CA MET A 1 -42.45 19.87 -3.01
C MET A 1 -41.09 19.16 -2.85
N ALA A 2 -40.35 19.55 -1.83
CA ALA A 2 -39.07 18.98 -1.52
C ALA A 2 -39.24 17.69 -0.67
N ARG A 3 -38.82 16.55 -1.16
CA ARG A 3 -38.82 15.30 -0.38
C ARG A 3 -37.55 15.27 0.48
N THR A 4 -37.74 15.42 1.76
CA THR A 4 -36.73 15.24 2.78
C THR A 4 -36.35 13.76 2.88
N ILE A 5 -35.15 13.38 2.47
CA ILE A 5 -34.62 12.02 2.65
C ILE A 5 -34.10 11.91 4.07
N SER A 6 -34.70 11.04 4.87
CA SER A 6 -34.38 10.81 6.26
C SER A 6 -32.99 10.12 6.37
N ARG A 7 -32.17 10.61 7.31
CA ARG A 7 -30.82 10.09 7.64
C ARG A 7 -30.77 8.60 8.06
N ARG A 8 -31.90 7.94 8.25
CA ARG A 8 -31.97 6.52 8.61
C ARG A 8 -31.79 5.55 7.45
N GLY A 9 -31.87 6.01 6.19
CA GLY A 9 -31.75 5.17 5.00
C GLY A 9 -30.32 4.94 4.52
N LEU A 10 -29.34 5.74 4.96
CA LEU A 10 -27.95 5.64 4.48
C LEU A 10 -27.09 4.61 5.25
N PHE A 11 -27.47 4.25 6.46
CA PHE A 11 -26.71 3.27 7.25
C PHE A 11 -27.03 1.80 6.93
N THR A 12 -28.15 1.54 6.25
CA THR A 12 -28.58 0.18 5.90
C THR A 12 -27.95 -0.34 4.60
N ALA A 13 -27.43 0.52 3.75
CA ALA A 13 -26.83 0.09 2.47
C ALA A 13 -25.35 -0.30 2.56
N ALA A 14 -24.63 0.18 3.57
CA ALA A 14 -23.22 -0.18 3.78
C ALA A 14 -23.03 -1.49 4.56
N ALA A 15 -24.06 -1.95 5.29
CA ALA A 15 -24.03 -3.22 6.03
C ALA A 15 -24.47 -4.43 5.19
N ALA A 16 -25.05 -4.23 4.02
CA ALA A 16 -25.53 -5.31 3.18
C ALA A 16 -24.45 -6.05 2.38
N GLY A 17 -23.21 -5.58 2.42
CA GLY A 17 -22.08 -6.24 1.76
C GLY A 17 -21.35 -7.29 2.61
N PHE A 18 -21.66 -7.40 3.92
CA PHE A 18 -20.95 -8.31 4.84
C PHE A 18 -21.83 -9.34 5.57
N ALA A 19 -23.13 -9.33 5.35
CA ALA A 19 -24.05 -10.31 5.93
C ALA A 19 -24.69 -11.17 4.85
N ALA A 20 -23.88 -12.00 4.18
CA ALA A 20 -24.41 -13.27 3.72
C ALA A 20 -24.61 -14.15 4.98
N PRO A 21 -25.81 -14.72 5.23
CA PRO A 21 -25.97 -15.66 6.31
C PRO A 21 -24.99 -16.80 6.05
N ILE A 22 -24.11 -17.06 7.01
CA ILE A 22 -23.31 -18.29 7.06
C ILE A 22 -24.33 -19.41 7.26
N GLY A 23 -24.92 -19.84 6.17
CA GLY A 23 -25.57 -21.12 6.12
C GLY A 23 -24.47 -22.15 6.25
N VAL A 24 -24.32 -22.70 7.44
CA VAL A 24 -23.49 -23.87 7.67
C VAL A 24 -24.09 -25.03 6.89
N ARG A 25 -23.82 -25.06 5.59
CA ARG A 25 -23.89 -26.30 4.83
C ARG A 25 -22.57 -27.00 5.14
N THR A 26 -22.65 -27.94 6.06
CA THR A 26 -21.61 -28.95 6.25
C THR A 26 -21.49 -29.74 4.94
N ASN A 27 -20.73 -29.25 4.00
CA ASN A 27 -20.30 -30.06 2.88
C ASN A 27 -19.15 -30.92 3.39
N ALA A 28 -19.45 -32.18 3.66
CA ALA A 28 -18.46 -33.20 4.04
C ALA A 28 -17.30 -33.33 3.04
N ALA A 29 -17.48 -32.83 1.80
CA ALA A 29 -16.44 -32.76 0.78
C ALA A 29 -15.42 -31.62 1.03
N ALA A 30 -15.79 -30.55 1.77
CA ALA A 30 -14.86 -29.47 2.10
C ALA A 30 -13.95 -29.82 3.28
N ALA A 31 -14.35 -30.77 4.11
CA ALA A 31 -13.54 -31.26 5.23
C ALA A 31 -12.33 -32.11 4.78
N ALA A 32 -12.36 -32.66 3.56
CA ALA A 32 -11.27 -33.48 3.03
C ALA A 32 -10.13 -32.65 2.40
N GLN A 33 -10.29 -31.34 2.29
CA GLN A 33 -9.28 -30.42 1.77
C GLN A 33 -8.76 -29.43 2.82
N ASN A 34 -8.87 -29.78 4.09
CA ASN A 34 -8.15 -29.06 5.11
C ASN A 34 -6.69 -29.59 5.10
N PRO A 35 -5.70 -28.87 4.49
CA PRO A 35 -4.31 -29.35 4.45
C PRO A 35 -3.60 -29.21 5.79
N GLN A 36 -4.30 -29.35 6.88
CA GLN A 36 -3.99 -28.73 8.11
C GLN A 36 -3.50 -29.53 9.22
N ARG A 37 -3.03 -30.61 8.96
CA ARG A 37 -2.05 -31.19 9.85
C ARG A 37 -0.77 -31.46 9.06
N ALA A 38 -0.18 -30.41 8.50
CA ALA A 38 1.26 -30.39 8.41
C ALA A 38 1.74 -30.64 9.84
N THR A 39 2.32 -31.78 10.05
CA THR A 39 2.97 -32.12 11.31
C THR A 39 3.83 -30.95 11.70
N THR A 40 3.68 -30.47 12.91
CA THR A 40 4.31 -29.28 13.52
C THR A 40 5.85 -29.27 13.48
N THR A 41 6.48 -30.24 12.85
CA THR A 41 7.92 -30.45 12.77
C THR A 41 8.60 -29.71 11.62
N GLU A 42 7.87 -29.06 10.69
CA GLU A 42 8.47 -28.43 9.50
C GLU A 42 7.89 -27.06 9.16
N LEU A 43 7.21 -26.40 10.08
CA LEU A 43 6.97 -24.98 9.84
C LEU A 43 8.32 -24.28 9.95
N PRO A 44 8.83 -23.69 8.85
CA PRO A 44 9.99 -22.84 8.94
C PRO A 44 9.70 -21.74 9.95
N PRO A 45 10.73 -21.18 10.60
CA PRO A 45 10.51 -20.05 11.48
C PRO A 45 9.64 -19.06 10.74
N VAL A 46 8.49 -18.74 11.30
CA VAL A 46 7.59 -17.71 10.76
C VAL A 46 8.41 -16.45 10.68
N TRP A 47 8.63 -15.96 9.47
CA TRP A 47 9.27 -14.68 9.25
C TRP A 47 8.51 -13.64 10.08
N GLY A 48 9.16 -13.06 11.07
CA GLY A 48 8.52 -12.16 12.02
C GLY A 48 8.37 -12.70 13.45
N GLN A 49 8.52 -14.00 13.71
CA GLN A 49 8.67 -14.47 15.10
C GLN A 49 9.99 -13.97 15.71
N GLU A 50 11.05 -13.92 14.91
CA GLU A 50 12.31 -13.28 15.30
C GLU A 50 12.07 -11.80 15.65
N PHE A 51 11.19 -11.14 14.93
CA PHE A 51 10.78 -9.78 15.19
C PHE A 51 10.12 -9.63 16.57
N LEU A 52 9.17 -10.49 16.92
CA LEU A 52 8.49 -10.46 18.21
C LEU A 52 9.45 -10.74 19.38
N HIS A 53 10.47 -11.56 19.17
CA HIS A 53 11.45 -11.91 20.20
C HIS A 53 12.58 -10.88 20.34
N GLN A 54 12.86 -10.11 19.31
CA GLN A 54 13.88 -9.06 19.32
C GLN A 54 13.39 -7.74 19.91
N TRP A 55 12.07 -7.59 20.09
CA TRP A 55 11.52 -6.37 20.67
C TRP A 55 11.80 -6.33 22.16
N SER A 56 12.85 -5.62 22.55
CA SER A 56 13.02 -5.17 23.92
C SER A 56 11.83 -4.30 24.35
N PRO A 57 11.48 -4.26 25.65
CA PRO A 57 10.56 -3.24 26.13
C PRO A 57 11.03 -1.88 25.62
N PRO A 58 10.14 -0.96 25.21
CA PRO A 58 10.56 0.30 24.65
C PRO A 58 11.44 1.03 25.66
N GLU A 59 12.75 0.89 25.53
CA GLU A 59 13.62 1.98 25.91
C GLU A 59 13.04 3.18 25.16
N ARG A 60 12.92 4.31 25.82
CA ARG A 60 12.42 5.55 25.21
C ARG A 60 13.17 5.75 23.90
N VAL A 61 12.61 5.22 22.82
CA VAL A 61 13.15 5.44 21.47
C VAL A 61 13.06 6.94 21.31
N ALA A 62 14.22 7.54 21.15
CA ALA A 62 14.40 8.97 21.29
C ALA A 62 13.40 9.69 20.37
N ARG A 63 12.38 10.32 20.97
CA ARG A 63 11.58 11.37 20.33
C ARG A 63 12.44 12.57 19.94
N ASP A 64 13.74 12.49 20.20
CA ASP A 64 14.77 13.50 19.96
C ASP A 64 15.36 13.44 18.55
N LEU A 65 14.84 12.58 17.67
CA LEU A 65 15.30 12.55 16.30
C LEU A 65 14.89 13.85 15.59
N LYS A 66 15.90 14.63 15.19
CA LYS A 66 15.65 15.88 14.45
C LYS A 66 15.15 15.56 13.03
N PRO A 67 14.24 16.38 12.47
CA PRO A 67 13.83 16.25 11.09
C PRO A 67 15.01 16.37 10.14
N GLY A 68 14.89 15.73 8.98
CA GLY A 68 15.81 15.89 7.87
C GLY A 68 15.47 17.09 7.01
N THR A 69 16.10 17.16 5.83
CA THR A 69 15.95 18.30 4.91
C THR A 69 15.04 17.99 3.71
N SER A 70 14.59 16.74 3.55
CA SER A 70 13.70 16.37 2.46
C SER A 70 12.31 16.97 2.67
N GLN A 71 11.77 17.57 1.62
CA GLN A 71 10.44 18.16 1.62
C GLN A 71 9.42 17.08 1.21
N LEU A 72 8.42 16.84 2.02
CA LEU A 72 7.42 15.81 1.73
C LEU A 72 6.48 16.25 0.61
N ARG A 73 6.15 15.31 -0.25
CA ARG A 73 5.28 15.49 -1.42
C ARG A 73 4.05 14.61 -1.25
N LEU A 74 2.90 15.23 -0.99
CA LEU A 74 1.66 14.49 -0.84
C LEU A 74 1.09 14.07 -2.20
N SER A 75 0.59 12.86 -2.25
CA SER A 75 -0.01 12.24 -3.42
C SER A 75 -1.45 11.85 -3.16
N ALA A 76 -2.30 11.98 -4.19
CA ALA A 76 -3.65 11.44 -4.19
C ALA A 76 -3.68 10.09 -4.90
N GLN A 77 -4.55 9.20 -4.43
CA GLN A 77 -4.93 7.99 -5.17
C GLN A 77 -6.02 8.32 -6.17
N VAL A 78 -5.91 7.83 -7.41
CA VAL A 78 -7.02 7.86 -8.35
C VAL A 78 -8.05 6.85 -7.89
N ASN A 79 -9.04 7.35 -7.19
CA ASN A 79 -10.20 6.58 -6.79
C ASN A 79 -11.33 6.82 -7.80
N PRO A 80 -11.99 5.78 -8.34
CA PRO A 80 -13.09 5.94 -9.28
C PRO A 80 -14.24 6.84 -8.78
N ARG A 81 -14.36 7.03 -7.47
CA ARG A 81 -15.38 7.88 -6.87
C ARG A 81 -14.97 9.34 -6.72
N LEU A 82 -13.68 9.61 -6.49
CA LEU A 82 -13.16 10.92 -6.06
C LEU A 82 -12.33 11.63 -7.13
N THR A 83 -11.54 10.86 -7.88
CA THR A 83 -10.55 11.38 -8.81
C THR A 83 -10.63 10.68 -10.17
N ALA A 84 -11.81 10.15 -10.53
CA ALA A 84 -12.01 9.54 -11.82
C ALA A 84 -11.84 10.58 -12.93
N VAL A 85 -11.01 10.26 -13.91
CA VAL A 85 -10.95 11.03 -15.15
C VAL A 85 -12.26 10.79 -15.89
N LYS A 86 -13.13 11.79 -15.95
CA LYS A 86 -14.37 11.72 -16.72
C LYS A 86 -14.06 11.98 -18.19
N ASP A 87 -14.55 11.13 -19.06
CA ASP A 87 -14.52 11.33 -20.51
C ASP A 87 -13.11 11.62 -21.08
N ASN A 88 -12.06 11.12 -20.44
CA ASN A 88 -10.64 11.40 -20.75
C ASN A 88 -10.27 12.90 -20.65
N ASP A 89 -10.98 13.69 -19.86
CA ASP A 89 -10.63 15.08 -19.57
C ASP A 89 -9.47 15.17 -18.59
N TYR A 90 -8.27 14.88 -19.09
CA TYR A 90 -7.02 14.95 -18.31
C TYR A 90 -6.67 16.36 -17.89
N ALA A 91 -7.09 17.38 -18.65
CA ALA A 91 -6.84 18.79 -18.32
C ALA A 91 -7.52 19.17 -17.01
N SER A 92 -8.84 18.94 -16.91
CA SER A 92 -9.60 19.21 -15.68
C SER A 92 -9.12 18.32 -14.52
N PHE A 93 -8.76 17.07 -14.79
CA PHE A 93 -8.27 16.14 -13.78
C PHE A 93 -6.99 16.65 -13.10
N PHE A 94 -5.95 16.97 -13.87
CA PHE A 94 -4.67 17.45 -13.31
C PHE A 94 -4.79 18.85 -12.72
N ALA A 95 -5.61 19.72 -13.31
CA ALA A 95 -5.90 21.03 -12.72
C ALA A 95 -6.60 20.91 -11.36
N GLY A 96 -7.52 19.97 -11.24
CA GLY A 96 -8.20 19.65 -9.98
C GLY A 96 -7.23 19.13 -8.90
N LEU A 97 -6.31 18.25 -9.27
CA LEU A 97 -5.26 17.78 -8.36
C LEU A 97 -4.40 18.94 -7.85
N LYS A 98 -3.92 19.80 -8.76
CA LYS A 98 -3.13 20.98 -8.39
C LYS A 98 -3.91 21.92 -7.47
N ALA A 99 -5.17 22.22 -7.81
CA ALA A 99 -6.04 23.06 -6.98
C ALA A 99 -6.27 22.47 -5.59
N GLY A 100 -6.36 21.14 -5.49
CA GLY A 100 -6.43 20.41 -4.20
C GLY A 100 -5.10 20.30 -3.46
N GLY A 101 -4.03 20.94 -3.93
CA GLY A 101 -2.71 20.92 -3.26
C GLY A 101 -1.93 19.61 -3.40
N TRP A 102 -2.33 18.75 -4.34
CA TRP A 102 -1.65 17.49 -4.62
C TRP A 102 -0.49 17.70 -5.60
N THR A 103 0.65 17.11 -5.29
CA THR A 103 1.86 17.20 -6.12
C THR A 103 2.12 15.94 -6.95
N ALA A 104 1.34 14.89 -6.70
CA ALA A 104 1.47 13.65 -7.42
C ALA A 104 0.16 12.86 -7.41
N VAL A 105 0.10 11.81 -8.24
CA VAL A 105 -1.03 10.91 -8.35
C VAL A 105 -0.58 9.50 -8.68
N GLU A 106 -1.29 8.53 -8.13
CA GLU A 106 -1.22 7.12 -8.47
C GLU A 106 -2.55 6.67 -9.10
N ALA A 107 -2.52 5.71 -10.01
CA ALA A 107 -3.71 5.09 -10.57
C ALA A 107 -3.73 3.58 -10.36
N ALA A 108 -4.93 2.99 -10.22
CA ALA A 108 -5.08 1.55 -10.24
C ALA A 108 -4.76 1.00 -11.63
N SER A 109 -3.91 -0.04 -11.70
CA SER A 109 -3.50 -0.67 -12.96
C SER A 109 -4.68 -1.27 -13.72
N ASP A 110 -5.64 -1.89 -13.04
CA ASP A 110 -6.84 -2.45 -13.67
C ASP A 110 -7.66 -1.39 -14.41
N ALA A 111 -7.80 -0.22 -13.82
CA ALA A 111 -8.48 0.91 -14.47
C ALA A 111 -7.64 1.46 -15.64
N TRP A 112 -6.32 1.53 -15.47
CA TRP A 112 -5.43 2.01 -16.53
C TRP A 112 -5.38 1.04 -17.71
N LEU A 113 -5.28 -0.25 -17.47
CA LEU A 113 -5.20 -1.31 -18.48
C LEU A 113 -6.57 -1.80 -18.99
N SER A 114 -7.68 -1.24 -18.52
CA SER A 114 -9.03 -1.65 -18.91
C SER A 114 -9.29 -1.55 -20.42
N ARG A 115 -8.51 -0.73 -21.12
CA ARG A 115 -8.52 -0.59 -22.59
C ARG A 115 -7.14 -0.20 -23.10
N PRO A 116 -6.84 -0.49 -24.38
CA PRO A 116 -5.65 0.06 -25.06
C PRO A 116 -5.71 1.59 -25.05
N ARG A 117 -4.55 2.23 -24.82
CA ARG A 117 -4.43 3.68 -24.88
C ARG A 117 -3.57 4.08 -26.07
N PRO A 118 -4.08 4.92 -26.98
CA PRO A 118 -3.28 5.38 -28.09
C PRO A 118 -2.17 6.32 -27.60
N ASP A 119 -1.09 6.41 -28.35
CA ASP A 119 0.06 7.26 -28.04
C ASP A 119 -0.32 8.74 -27.86
N SER A 120 -1.35 9.21 -28.57
CA SER A 120 -1.88 10.57 -28.41
C SER A 120 -2.42 10.82 -27.01
N GLU A 121 -3.13 9.85 -26.45
CA GLU A 121 -3.68 9.93 -25.08
C GLU A 121 -2.54 9.88 -24.05
N ILE A 122 -1.55 9.02 -24.23
CA ILE A 122 -0.37 8.94 -23.35
C ILE A 122 0.39 10.28 -23.38
N ARG A 123 0.57 10.89 -24.54
CA ARG A 123 1.18 12.22 -24.65
C ARG A 123 0.37 13.29 -23.94
N GLU A 124 -0.95 13.27 -24.07
CA GLU A 124 -1.85 14.20 -23.39
C GLU A 124 -1.72 14.10 -21.87
N VAL A 125 -1.80 12.89 -21.30
CA VAL A 125 -1.60 12.66 -19.86
C VAL A 125 -0.28 13.24 -19.38
N LYS A 126 0.82 12.98 -20.10
CA LYS A 126 2.16 13.53 -19.76
C LYS A 126 2.19 15.05 -19.85
N ALA A 127 1.55 15.63 -20.86
CA ALA A 127 1.51 17.07 -21.05
C ALA A 127 0.72 17.77 -19.94
N GLN A 128 -0.45 17.23 -19.59
CA GLN A 128 -1.31 17.80 -18.54
C GLN A 128 -0.71 17.64 -17.15
N ALA A 129 -0.10 16.48 -16.84
CA ALA A 129 0.66 16.29 -15.61
C ALA A 129 1.76 17.35 -15.46
N LYS A 130 2.57 17.54 -16.51
CA LYS A 130 3.64 18.53 -16.54
C LYS A 130 3.12 19.97 -16.41
N ALA A 131 2.06 20.34 -17.13
CA ALA A 131 1.48 21.69 -17.11
C ALA A 131 0.94 22.09 -15.73
N ASN A 132 0.57 21.10 -14.92
CA ASN A 132 0.02 21.30 -13.58
C ASN A 132 1.02 21.04 -12.45
N ASP A 133 2.29 20.72 -12.74
CA ASP A 133 3.30 20.31 -11.75
C ASP A 133 2.87 19.13 -10.88
N VAL A 134 2.08 18.22 -11.46
CA VAL A 134 1.65 16.97 -10.82
C VAL A 134 2.38 15.81 -11.47
N VAL A 135 2.99 14.95 -10.66
CA VAL A 135 3.71 13.78 -11.15
C VAL A 135 2.76 12.57 -11.17
N PHE A 136 2.56 11.98 -12.33
CA PHE A 136 1.94 10.65 -12.41
C PHE A 136 3.05 9.62 -12.16
N TYR A 137 3.22 9.23 -10.89
CA TYR A 137 4.44 8.52 -10.49
C TYR A 137 4.32 7.02 -10.44
N GLY A 138 3.11 6.44 -10.36
CA GLY A 138 2.96 5.01 -10.19
C GLY A 138 1.62 4.42 -10.64
N LEU A 139 1.66 3.11 -10.89
CA LEU A 139 0.49 2.28 -11.09
C LEU A 139 0.40 1.24 -9.97
N HIS A 140 -0.75 1.15 -9.31
CA HIS A 140 -1.00 0.17 -8.26
C HIS A 140 -1.66 -1.08 -8.83
N CYS A 141 -0.96 -2.20 -8.77
CA CYS A 141 -1.44 -3.52 -9.16
C CYS A 141 -1.66 -4.41 -7.94
N ALA A 142 -2.89 -4.53 -7.50
CA ALA A 142 -3.26 -5.35 -6.33
C ALA A 142 -3.31 -6.87 -6.66
N GLY A 143 -2.33 -7.38 -7.41
CA GLY A 143 -2.27 -8.76 -7.89
C GLY A 143 -1.98 -9.80 -6.80
N ASN A 144 -2.24 -11.07 -7.12
CA ASN A 144 -1.89 -12.21 -6.29
C ASN A 144 -0.88 -13.11 -7.02
N ILE A 145 0.40 -12.73 -6.97
CA ILE A 145 1.47 -13.38 -7.75
C ILE A 145 1.80 -14.80 -7.31
N ILE A 146 1.29 -15.23 -6.16
CA ILE A 146 1.48 -16.59 -5.62
C ILE A 146 0.16 -17.35 -5.46
N ALA A 147 -0.92 -16.87 -6.07
CA ALA A 147 -2.20 -17.58 -6.08
C ALA A 147 -2.03 -19.05 -6.47
N PRO A 148 -2.97 -19.95 -6.11
CA PRO A 148 -3.02 -21.28 -6.70
C PRO A 148 -3.11 -21.22 -8.22
N ASP A 149 -2.46 -22.18 -8.90
CA ASP A 149 -2.51 -22.28 -10.36
C ASP A 149 -3.96 -22.47 -10.88
N PRO A 150 -4.33 -21.87 -12.00
CA PRO A 150 -3.50 -21.10 -12.96
C PRO A 150 -3.45 -19.58 -12.69
N ASP A 151 -4.01 -19.09 -11.60
CA ASP A 151 -4.20 -17.66 -11.37
C ASP A 151 -2.88 -16.91 -11.16
N ALA A 152 -1.86 -17.54 -10.58
CA ALA A 152 -0.55 -16.91 -10.39
C ALA A 152 0.05 -16.42 -11.72
N ASP A 153 -0.01 -17.23 -12.77
CA ASP A 153 0.49 -16.88 -14.10
C ASP A 153 -0.23 -15.66 -14.69
N ARG A 154 -1.54 -15.58 -14.51
CA ARG A 154 -2.35 -14.43 -14.95
C ARG A 154 -1.91 -13.16 -14.24
N TRP A 155 -1.74 -13.20 -12.92
CA TRP A 155 -1.33 -12.05 -12.14
C TRP A 155 0.10 -11.60 -12.44
N GLN A 156 1.02 -12.55 -12.64
CA GLN A 156 2.40 -12.22 -13.03
C GLN A 156 2.43 -11.54 -14.41
N ARG A 157 1.65 -12.00 -15.39
CA ARG A 157 1.52 -11.32 -16.70
C ARG A 157 0.93 -9.91 -16.52
N HIS A 158 -0.12 -9.78 -15.71
CA HIS A 158 -0.73 -8.46 -15.44
C HIS A 158 0.26 -7.46 -14.84
N ILE A 159 1.16 -7.91 -13.95
CA ILE A 159 2.25 -7.07 -13.43
C ILE A 159 3.24 -6.68 -14.52
N ILE A 160 3.62 -7.61 -15.40
CA ILE A 160 4.50 -7.33 -16.54
C ILE A 160 3.86 -6.26 -17.44
N ASP A 161 2.58 -6.41 -17.79
CA ASP A 161 1.83 -5.44 -18.59
C ASP A 161 1.73 -4.08 -17.87
N THR A 162 1.58 -4.08 -16.54
CA THR A 162 1.57 -2.87 -15.72
C THR A 162 2.93 -2.15 -15.76
N ILE A 163 4.04 -2.89 -15.73
CA ILE A 163 5.40 -2.31 -15.85
C ILE A 163 5.57 -1.63 -17.21
N HIS A 164 5.16 -2.29 -18.29
CA HIS A 164 5.23 -1.70 -19.64
C HIS A 164 4.34 -0.46 -19.78
N ALA A 165 3.14 -0.50 -19.22
CA ALA A 165 2.25 0.65 -19.21
C ALA A 165 2.81 1.82 -18.37
N ALA A 166 3.40 1.53 -17.21
CA ALA A 166 4.07 2.51 -16.36
C ALA A 166 5.24 3.18 -17.11
N GLU A 167 6.05 2.40 -17.81
CA GLU A 167 7.16 2.90 -18.63
C GLU A 167 6.67 3.81 -19.76
N ALA A 168 5.62 3.40 -20.48
CA ALA A 168 5.04 4.17 -21.57
C ALA A 168 4.56 5.56 -21.10
N VAL A 169 3.86 5.63 -19.97
CA VAL A 169 3.34 6.89 -19.42
C VAL A 169 4.41 7.68 -18.64
N GLY A 170 5.54 7.06 -18.31
CA GLY A 170 6.65 7.67 -17.58
C GLY A 170 6.51 7.63 -16.07
N CYS A 171 5.75 6.67 -15.52
CA CYS A 171 5.75 6.38 -14.10
C CYS A 171 7.11 5.85 -13.64
N GLN A 172 7.46 6.15 -12.40
CA GLN A 172 8.73 5.75 -11.81
C GLN A 172 8.67 4.34 -11.23
N LEU A 173 7.48 3.88 -10.85
CA LEU A 173 7.28 2.59 -10.19
C LEU A 173 5.90 1.99 -10.47
N ILE A 174 5.81 0.71 -10.16
CA ILE A 174 4.54 0.05 -9.85
C ILE A 174 4.51 -0.33 -8.38
N LEU A 175 3.32 -0.37 -7.78
CA LEU A 175 3.10 -0.94 -6.45
C LEU A 175 2.37 -2.28 -6.59
N THR A 176 2.84 -3.29 -5.86
CA THR A 176 2.18 -4.59 -5.79
C THR A 176 2.41 -5.26 -4.44
N HIS A 177 1.84 -6.45 -4.27
CA HIS A 177 1.92 -7.25 -3.06
C HIS A 177 2.58 -8.60 -3.31
N ALA A 178 3.00 -9.28 -2.24
CA ALA A 178 3.45 -10.67 -2.33
C ALA A 178 2.28 -11.60 -2.67
N GLY A 179 1.09 -11.33 -2.12
CA GLY A 179 -0.11 -12.11 -2.35
C GLY A 179 -0.36 -13.21 -1.32
N SER A 180 -1.31 -14.08 -1.63
CA SER A 180 -1.77 -15.15 -0.74
C SER A 180 -1.80 -16.50 -1.45
N MET A 181 -1.51 -17.56 -0.69
CA MET A 181 -1.73 -18.95 -1.09
C MET A 181 -3.23 -19.31 -1.24
N TYR A 182 -4.11 -18.36 -0.99
CA TYR A 182 -5.54 -18.44 -1.23
C TYR A 182 -5.91 -17.78 -2.57
N PRO A 183 -6.94 -18.24 -3.29
CA PRO A 183 -7.35 -17.60 -4.56
C PRO A 183 -7.68 -16.12 -4.41
N ASN A 184 -8.36 -15.74 -3.32
CA ASN A 184 -8.62 -14.36 -3.00
C ASN A 184 -7.46 -13.80 -2.14
N ARG A 185 -6.71 -12.85 -2.69
CA ARG A 185 -5.57 -12.22 -2.04
C ARG A 185 -5.89 -11.62 -0.66
N ASN A 186 -7.08 -11.08 -0.50
CA ASN A 186 -7.48 -10.41 0.75
C ASN A 186 -7.75 -11.38 1.90
N TRP A 187 -7.66 -12.69 1.65
CA TRP A 187 -7.89 -13.71 2.67
C TRP A 187 -6.57 -14.32 3.10
N ALA A 188 -6.32 -14.30 4.40
CA ALA A 188 -5.17 -14.95 4.98
C ALA A 188 -5.24 -16.46 4.78
N HIS A 189 -4.09 -17.07 4.50
CA HIS A 189 -3.94 -18.51 4.41
C HIS A 189 -2.82 -18.97 5.35
N PRO A 190 -2.96 -20.08 6.09
CA PRO A 190 -1.92 -20.55 7.03
C PRO A 190 -0.55 -20.72 6.39
N LEU A 191 -0.50 -21.11 5.11
CA LEU A 191 0.75 -21.29 4.37
C LEU A 191 1.37 -19.96 3.89
N ASN A 192 0.73 -18.80 4.05
CA ASN A 192 1.31 -17.53 3.64
C ASN A 192 2.65 -17.25 4.35
N TRP A 193 2.85 -17.79 5.55
CA TRP A 193 4.08 -17.65 6.31
C TRP A 193 5.01 -18.86 6.19
N SER A 194 4.80 -19.71 5.19
CA SER A 194 5.62 -20.88 4.93
C SER A 194 6.81 -20.58 4.02
N ARG A 195 7.80 -21.48 4.05
CA ARG A 195 8.92 -21.45 3.10
C ARG A 195 8.43 -21.58 1.65
N GLU A 196 7.35 -22.34 1.43
CA GLU A 196 6.77 -22.49 0.09
C GLU A 196 6.26 -21.15 -0.44
N SER A 197 5.46 -20.42 0.35
CA SER A 197 4.98 -19.10 -0.02
C SER A 197 6.12 -18.12 -0.33
N TRP A 198 7.16 -18.10 0.52
CA TRP A 198 8.36 -17.31 0.28
C TRP A 198 9.04 -17.67 -1.04
N THR A 199 9.25 -18.97 -1.28
CA THR A 199 9.89 -19.45 -2.51
C THR A 199 9.06 -19.09 -3.75
N ARG A 200 7.74 -19.20 -3.69
CA ARG A 200 6.83 -18.79 -4.77
C ARG A 200 6.94 -17.28 -5.02
N THR A 201 6.93 -16.46 -3.96
CA THR A 201 7.08 -15.00 -4.06
C THR A 201 8.39 -14.62 -4.75
N VAL A 202 9.51 -15.18 -4.28
CA VAL A 202 10.84 -14.91 -4.87
C VAL A 202 10.91 -15.34 -6.34
N ASN A 203 10.41 -16.54 -6.66
CA ASN A 203 10.42 -17.04 -8.04
C ASN A 203 9.52 -16.22 -8.97
N ALA A 204 8.33 -15.82 -8.51
CA ALA A 204 7.44 -14.96 -9.27
C ALA A 204 8.09 -13.61 -9.59
N LEU A 205 8.71 -12.98 -8.60
CA LEU A 205 9.41 -11.70 -8.80
C LEU A 205 10.65 -11.85 -9.69
N LYS A 206 11.41 -12.94 -9.56
CA LYS A 206 12.53 -13.22 -10.47
C LYS A 206 12.06 -13.36 -11.94
N ARG A 207 10.93 -14.03 -12.15
CA ARG A 207 10.33 -14.14 -13.49
C ARG A 207 9.91 -12.75 -14.00
N ILE A 208 9.16 -11.97 -13.21
CA ILE A 208 8.72 -10.63 -13.58
C ILE A 208 9.93 -9.75 -13.93
N CYS A 209 10.97 -9.75 -13.09
CA CYS A 209 12.19 -8.99 -13.34
C CYS A 209 12.90 -9.41 -14.61
N LYS A 210 12.97 -10.73 -14.91
CA LYS A 210 13.55 -11.28 -16.14
C LYS A 210 12.76 -10.86 -17.37
N ASP A 211 11.41 -10.99 -17.32
CA ASP A 211 10.54 -10.72 -18.46
C ASP A 211 10.42 -9.20 -18.75
N THR A 212 10.80 -8.36 -17.78
CA THR A 212 10.88 -6.90 -17.92
C THR A 212 12.32 -6.38 -17.85
N ALA A 213 13.29 -7.21 -18.26
CA ALA A 213 14.70 -6.81 -18.26
C ALA A 213 14.91 -5.57 -19.14
N GLY A 214 15.66 -4.59 -18.61
CA GLY A 214 15.88 -3.30 -19.27
C GLY A 214 14.91 -2.19 -18.88
N SER A 215 13.76 -2.50 -18.27
CA SER A 215 12.88 -1.49 -17.67
C SER A 215 13.57 -0.82 -16.48
N LYS A 216 13.32 0.48 -16.32
CA LYS A 216 13.79 1.28 -15.18
C LYS A 216 12.70 1.52 -14.14
N VAL A 217 11.52 0.94 -14.35
CA VAL A 217 10.38 1.05 -13.43
C VAL A 217 10.67 0.21 -12.18
N ASP A 218 10.65 0.83 -11.01
CA ASP A 218 10.79 0.13 -9.73
C ASP A 218 9.56 -0.75 -9.46
N ILE A 219 9.78 -1.89 -8.84
CA ILE A 219 8.73 -2.81 -8.40
C ILE A 219 8.64 -2.66 -6.88
N ALA A 220 7.79 -1.77 -6.43
CA ALA A 220 7.58 -1.52 -5.01
C ALA A 220 6.65 -2.61 -4.43
N ILE A 221 7.15 -3.35 -3.46
CA ILE A 221 6.37 -4.37 -2.77
C ILE A 221 5.81 -3.77 -1.48
N GLU A 222 4.51 -3.89 -1.29
CA GLU A 222 3.85 -3.51 -0.05
C GLU A 222 3.74 -4.72 0.88
N ALA A 223 4.19 -4.55 2.13
CA ALA A 223 4.02 -5.58 3.15
C ALA A 223 2.59 -5.62 3.66
N VAL A 224 2.10 -6.82 3.90
CA VAL A 224 0.81 -7.06 4.59
C VAL A 224 1.02 -8.14 5.65
N ASN A 225 0.58 -7.89 6.87
CA ASN A 225 0.83 -8.76 8.03
C ASN A 225 0.37 -10.23 7.85
N THR A 226 -0.48 -10.48 6.88
CA THR A 226 -0.99 -11.82 6.54
C THR A 226 -0.35 -12.46 5.31
N GLU A 227 0.61 -11.77 4.67
CA GLU A 227 1.32 -12.25 3.48
C GLU A 227 2.73 -12.78 3.82
N SER A 228 3.48 -13.28 2.85
CA SER A 228 4.86 -13.73 3.05
C SER A 228 5.81 -12.57 3.32
N VAL A 229 5.54 -11.39 2.74
CA VAL A 229 6.25 -10.14 3.04
C VAL A 229 5.41 -9.36 4.04
N ASN A 230 5.68 -9.50 5.32
CA ASN A 230 4.81 -9.04 6.40
C ASN A 230 5.50 -8.14 7.45
N ASN A 231 6.79 -7.88 7.29
CA ASN A 231 7.58 -7.11 8.24
C ASN A 231 8.85 -6.53 7.59
N PRO A 232 9.56 -5.62 8.25
CA PRO A 232 10.74 -4.96 7.68
C PRO A 232 11.88 -5.91 7.28
N TRP A 233 12.12 -6.98 8.04
CA TRP A 233 13.18 -7.94 7.71
C TRP A 233 12.84 -8.79 6.49
N ALA A 234 11.55 -9.14 6.32
CA ALA A 234 11.08 -9.80 5.12
C ALA A 234 11.33 -8.93 3.88
N HIS A 235 11.05 -7.63 3.95
CA HIS A 235 11.39 -6.69 2.89
C HIS A 235 12.88 -6.67 2.55
N LYS A 236 13.72 -6.52 3.56
CA LYS A 236 15.17 -6.50 3.38
C LYS A 236 15.64 -7.78 2.68
N ARG A 237 15.21 -8.92 3.17
CA ARG A 237 15.55 -10.23 2.64
C ARG A 237 15.02 -10.45 1.22
N LEU A 238 13.83 -9.93 0.89
CA LEU A 238 13.22 -10.12 -0.43
C LEU A 238 14.11 -9.61 -1.55
N ARG A 239 14.66 -8.39 -1.42
CA ARG A 239 15.55 -7.81 -2.41
C ARG A 239 16.82 -8.63 -2.60
N GLU A 240 17.38 -9.16 -1.51
CA GLU A 240 18.58 -10.02 -1.53
C GLU A 240 18.27 -11.34 -2.26
N ASP A 241 17.14 -11.99 -1.94
CA ASP A 241 16.78 -13.28 -2.50
C ASP A 241 16.33 -13.19 -3.97
N VAL A 242 15.69 -12.09 -4.38
CA VAL A 242 15.32 -11.84 -5.79
C VAL A 242 16.55 -11.45 -6.62
N GLY A 243 17.43 -10.63 -6.07
CA GLY A 243 18.68 -10.22 -6.72
C GLY A 243 18.52 -9.15 -7.82
N ASP A 244 17.40 -8.40 -7.82
CA ASP A 244 17.15 -7.27 -8.74
C ASP A 244 17.01 -5.97 -7.96
N GLN A 245 17.75 -4.93 -8.37
CA GLN A 245 17.76 -3.63 -7.68
C GLN A 245 16.44 -2.86 -7.82
N ARG A 246 15.58 -3.21 -8.78
CA ARG A 246 14.25 -2.61 -8.94
C ARG A 246 13.25 -3.09 -7.89
N ILE A 247 13.56 -4.19 -7.17
CA ILE A 247 12.75 -4.58 -6.00
C ILE A 247 12.96 -3.54 -4.92
N SER A 248 11.90 -2.85 -4.60
CA SER A 248 11.89 -1.73 -3.66
C SER A 248 10.73 -1.84 -2.66
N VAL A 249 10.66 -0.92 -1.74
CA VAL A 249 9.67 -0.94 -0.67
C VAL A 249 8.56 0.05 -0.98
N GLY A 250 7.33 -0.45 -1.08
CA GLY A 250 6.10 0.29 -0.89
C GLY A 250 5.76 0.27 0.60
N LEU A 251 6.09 1.35 1.28
CA LEU A 251 5.97 1.40 2.73
C LEU A 251 4.53 1.70 3.16
N ASP A 252 3.91 0.74 3.80
CA ASP A 252 2.70 0.93 4.58
C ASP A 252 2.91 0.36 5.99
N ILE A 253 3.14 1.26 6.94
CA ILE A 253 3.37 0.87 8.34
C ILE A 253 2.13 0.19 8.92
N THR A 254 0.93 0.64 8.56
CA THR A 254 -0.32 0.13 9.15
C THR A 254 -0.64 -1.28 8.69
N ASN A 255 -0.25 -1.65 7.47
CA ASN A 255 -0.44 -3.00 6.97
C ASN A 255 0.46 -4.04 7.66
N MET A 256 1.51 -3.62 8.35
CA MET A 256 2.35 -4.49 9.17
C MET A 256 1.86 -4.64 10.61
N VAL A 257 0.80 -3.90 11.01
CA VAL A 257 0.31 -3.90 12.38
C VAL A 257 -0.41 -5.21 12.73
N HIS A 258 -0.06 -5.77 13.87
CA HIS A 258 -0.69 -6.92 14.49
C HIS A 258 -0.71 -6.72 16.02
N PRO A 259 -1.39 -7.56 16.83
CA PRO A 259 -1.54 -7.34 18.28
C PRO A 259 -0.23 -7.09 19.02
N GLY A 260 0.86 -7.71 18.61
CA GLY A 260 2.17 -7.58 19.27
C GLY A 260 2.83 -6.22 19.06
N VAL A 261 2.45 -5.45 18.04
CA VAL A 261 3.08 -4.16 17.69
C VAL A 261 2.13 -2.97 17.68
N ALA A 262 0.82 -3.19 17.80
CA ALA A 262 -0.20 -2.14 17.69
C ALA A 262 0.01 -0.94 18.62
N PHE A 263 0.64 -1.16 19.79
CA PHE A 263 0.93 -0.14 20.78
C PHE A 263 2.43 0.22 20.86
N ARG A 264 3.20 -0.21 19.85
CA ARG A 264 4.66 0.01 19.76
C ARG A 264 5.03 0.69 18.44
N MET A 265 4.19 1.62 17.99
CA MET A 265 4.29 2.21 16.65
C MET A 265 5.60 2.98 16.43
N THR A 266 6.07 3.72 17.43
CA THR A 266 7.35 4.44 17.35
C THR A 266 8.51 3.48 17.07
N GLU A 267 8.50 2.31 17.72
CA GLU A 267 9.52 1.28 17.55
C GLU A 267 9.42 0.61 16.18
N LEU A 268 8.21 0.25 15.74
CA LEU A 268 7.98 -0.31 14.40
C LEU A 268 8.47 0.66 13.31
N ILE A 269 8.11 1.94 13.41
CA ILE A 269 8.53 2.98 12.49
C ILE A 269 10.05 3.05 12.44
N ASN A 270 10.71 3.25 13.59
CA ASN A 270 12.17 3.40 13.62
C ASN A 270 12.88 2.18 13.05
N THR A 271 12.48 0.98 13.46
CA THR A 271 13.08 -0.27 12.95
C THR A 271 12.91 -0.39 11.42
N THR A 272 11.71 -0.05 10.92
CA THR A 272 11.44 -0.11 9.49
C THR A 272 12.36 0.83 8.71
N PHE A 273 12.48 2.07 9.15
CA PHE A 273 13.34 3.04 8.47
C PHE A 273 14.82 2.69 8.62
N ASP A 274 15.27 2.21 9.79
CA ASP A 274 16.67 1.83 9.99
C ASP A 274 17.10 0.68 9.08
N LEU A 275 16.20 -0.23 8.77
CA LEU A 275 16.47 -1.38 7.90
C LEU A 275 16.32 -1.08 6.41
N LEU A 276 15.45 -0.13 6.02
CA LEU A 276 14.93 -0.03 4.65
C LEU A 276 15.06 1.36 4.03
N GLU A 277 15.67 2.35 4.69
CA GLU A 277 15.67 3.75 4.23
C GLU A 277 16.20 3.94 2.80
N ASP A 278 17.12 3.09 2.34
CA ASP A 278 17.69 3.10 0.99
C ASP A 278 16.78 2.43 -0.05
N GLN A 279 15.77 1.67 0.39
CA GLN A 279 14.87 0.89 -0.46
C GLN A 279 13.46 1.48 -0.56
N ILE A 280 13.07 2.37 0.36
CA ILE A 280 11.74 3.00 0.35
C ILE A 280 11.62 3.93 -0.87
N ARG A 281 10.69 3.61 -1.77
CA ARG A 281 10.41 4.40 -2.99
C ARG A 281 9.03 4.99 -3.00
N TYR A 282 8.14 4.46 -2.19
CA TYR A 282 6.73 4.77 -2.15
C TYR A 282 6.21 4.64 -0.73
N VAL A 283 5.25 5.47 -0.32
CA VAL A 283 4.76 5.49 1.06
C VAL A 283 3.25 5.69 1.08
N HIS A 284 2.54 4.82 1.79
CA HIS A 284 1.15 5.02 2.16
C HIS A 284 1.04 5.69 3.53
N ALA A 285 0.28 6.77 3.57
CA ALA A 285 -0.09 7.44 4.80
C ALA A 285 -1.50 7.02 5.20
N LYS A 286 -1.58 6.06 6.10
CA LYS A 286 -2.81 5.57 6.74
C LYS A 286 -2.76 5.83 8.23
N ASP A 287 -3.90 5.72 8.89
CA ASP A 287 -3.96 5.66 10.34
C ASP A 287 -5.02 4.65 10.78
N PHE A 288 -4.96 4.24 12.03
CA PHE A 288 -5.85 3.22 12.56
C PHE A 288 -6.11 3.42 14.05
N VAL A 289 -7.21 2.87 14.52
CA VAL A 289 -7.47 2.61 15.93
C VAL A 289 -7.61 1.11 16.15
N TRP A 290 -7.03 0.61 17.24
CA TRP A 290 -7.17 -0.79 17.59
C TRP A 290 -8.55 -1.05 18.18
N ASN A 291 -9.28 -2.01 17.61
CA ASN A 291 -10.59 -2.40 18.13
C ASN A 291 -10.43 -3.44 19.24
N THR A 292 -10.95 -3.12 20.43
CA THR A 292 -10.84 -4.01 21.61
C THR A 292 -11.90 -5.10 21.63
N MET A 293 -13.06 -4.88 21.00
CA MET A 293 -14.17 -5.84 21.01
C MET A 293 -13.95 -6.99 20.01
N LEU A 294 -13.44 -6.64 18.83
CA LEU A 294 -13.04 -7.59 17.80
C LEU A 294 -11.57 -7.27 17.48
N PRO A 295 -10.59 -8.02 18.04
CA PRO A 295 -9.18 -7.70 17.90
C PRO A 295 -8.78 -7.46 16.44
N GLY A 296 -8.46 -6.23 16.12
CA GLY A 296 -8.13 -5.80 14.77
C GLY A 296 -8.06 -4.28 14.67
N ILE A 297 -7.85 -3.80 13.47
CA ILE A 297 -7.75 -2.38 13.17
C ILE A 297 -9.02 -1.87 12.50
N ASN A 298 -9.44 -0.67 12.90
CA ASN A 298 -10.35 0.16 12.13
C ASN A 298 -9.56 1.36 11.58
N TRP A 299 -9.85 1.77 10.36
CA TRP A 299 -9.22 2.94 9.77
C TRP A 299 -9.60 4.21 10.52
N ALA A 300 -8.65 5.08 10.71
CA ALA A 300 -8.82 6.38 11.32
C ALA A 300 -8.37 7.49 10.36
N MET A 301 -8.88 8.69 10.58
CA MET A 301 -8.37 9.88 9.89
C MET A 301 -6.89 10.07 10.19
N ASN A 302 -6.09 10.33 9.18
CA ASN A 302 -4.65 10.54 9.31
C ASN A 302 -4.31 11.50 10.45
N GLY A 303 -3.47 11.05 11.37
CA GLY A 303 -3.02 11.79 12.53
C GLY A 303 -3.99 11.81 13.73
N THR A 304 -5.06 11.00 13.70
CA THR A 304 -6.03 10.91 14.82
C THR A 304 -6.09 9.54 15.49
N GLY A 305 -5.34 8.57 14.97
CA GLY A 305 -5.33 7.18 15.42
C GLY A 305 -4.15 6.81 16.31
N ASN A 306 -3.72 5.56 16.20
CA ASN A 306 -2.66 4.98 17.01
C ASN A 306 -1.27 5.07 16.37
N MET A 307 -1.16 5.51 15.11
CA MET A 307 0.11 5.68 14.44
C MET A 307 0.89 6.87 15.02
N ASP A 308 2.18 6.70 15.29
CA ASP A 308 3.06 7.80 15.69
C ASP A 308 3.42 8.66 14.47
N TYR A 309 2.48 9.51 14.05
CA TYR A 309 2.65 10.36 12.89
C TYR A 309 3.82 11.35 13.01
N GLU A 310 4.12 11.83 14.20
CA GLU A 310 5.22 12.77 14.43
C GLU A 310 6.56 12.08 14.08
N MET A 311 6.80 10.88 14.63
CA MET A 311 7.99 10.10 14.32
C MET A 311 8.02 9.70 12.85
N PHE A 312 6.89 9.27 12.29
CA PHE A 312 6.78 8.89 10.88
C PHE A 312 7.19 10.02 9.94
N LEU A 313 6.68 11.24 10.14
CA LEU A 313 7.00 12.41 9.33
C LEU A 313 8.48 12.82 9.48
N VAL A 314 9.02 12.75 10.69
CA VAL A 314 10.45 13.01 10.94
C VAL A 314 11.31 12.01 10.16
N ARG A 315 10.99 10.71 10.22
CA ARG A 315 11.74 9.67 9.50
C ARG A 315 11.63 9.87 7.98
N LEU A 316 10.45 10.17 7.46
CA LEU A 316 10.24 10.48 6.03
C LEU A 316 11.11 11.64 5.56
N SER A 317 11.20 12.73 6.34
CA SER A 317 11.99 13.90 5.98
C SER A 317 13.51 13.62 5.91
N ARG A 318 13.96 12.50 6.44
CA ARG A 318 15.37 12.07 6.41
C ARG A 318 15.71 11.18 5.23
N LEU A 319 14.71 10.67 4.49
CA LEU A 319 14.93 9.79 3.35
C LEU A 319 15.57 10.54 2.17
N LYS A 320 16.70 10.05 1.71
CA LYS A 320 17.36 10.56 0.49
C LYS A 320 16.59 10.22 -0.78
N THR A 321 15.80 9.17 -0.75
CA THR A 321 14.94 8.73 -1.86
C THR A 321 13.80 9.70 -2.13
N ASN A 322 13.42 10.50 -1.13
CA ASN A 322 12.35 11.50 -1.17
C ASN A 322 11.07 10.98 -1.88
N PRO A 323 10.45 9.90 -1.35
CA PRO A 323 9.29 9.27 -1.97
C PRO A 323 8.06 10.18 -1.93
N PHE A 324 7.07 9.86 -2.76
CA PHE A 324 5.74 10.43 -2.61
C PHE A 324 5.01 9.76 -1.44
N VAL A 325 4.22 10.55 -0.73
CA VAL A 325 3.42 10.11 0.43
C VAL A 325 1.96 10.10 0.01
N LEU A 326 1.42 8.94 -0.28
CA LEU A 326 0.05 8.75 -0.70
C LEU A 326 -0.88 8.73 0.52
N VAL A 327 -1.90 9.59 0.50
CA VAL A 327 -3.01 9.52 1.45
C VAL A 327 -4.03 8.50 0.95
N GLU A 328 -4.41 7.54 1.78
CA GLU A 328 -5.20 6.39 1.38
C GLU A 328 -6.31 6.03 2.38
N PHE A 329 -7.26 5.19 1.94
CA PHE A 329 -8.38 4.65 2.72
C PHE A 329 -9.40 5.69 3.20
N LEU A 330 -9.55 6.78 2.48
CA LEU A 330 -10.61 7.74 2.67
C LEU A 330 -11.67 7.59 1.57
N THR A 331 -12.88 8.06 1.82
CA THR A 331 -14.02 7.84 0.92
C THR A 331 -14.51 9.11 0.23
N GLU A 332 -14.30 10.26 0.86
CA GLU A 332 -14.83 11.53 0.40
C GLU A 332 -13.72 12.57 0.20
N ASN A 333 -13.92 13.49 -0.75
CA ASN A 333 -12.95 14.55 -1.04
C ASN A 333 -12.62 15.40 0.20
N GLU A 334 -13.62 15.68 1.04
CA GLU A 334 -13.42 16.44 2.27
C GLU A 334 -12.54 15.69 3.27
N GLU A 335 -12.63 14.37 3.31
CA GLU A 335 -11.75 13.56 4.16
C GLU A 335 -10.29 13.63 3.68
N TYR A 336 -10.05 13.61 2.36
CA TYR A 336 -8.70 13.81 1.80
C TYR A 336 -8.16 15.21 2.12
N ALA A 337 -8.99 16.24 2.00
CA ALA A 337 -8.61 17.60 2.38
C ALA A 337 -8.31 17.70 3.89
N GLN A 338 -9.12 17.05 4.74
CA GLN A 338 -8.87 17.02 6.18
C GLN A 338 -7.59 16.26 6.51
N ALA A 339 -7.31 15.13 5.86
CA ALA A 339 -6.08 14.38 6.05
C ALA A 339 -4.84 15.23 5.68
N GLN A 340 -4.90 15.98 4.58
CA GLN A 340 -3.84 16.92 4.23
C GLN A 340 -3.62 17.98 5.33
N ARG A 341 -4.69 18.59 5.83
CA ARG A 341 -4.60 19.59 6.93
C ARG A 341 -3.94 19.00 8.18
N ASN A 342 -4.35 17.79 8.55
CA ASN A 342 -3.81 17.09 9.72
C ASN A 342 -2.31 16.77 9.53
N ILE A 343 -1.94 16.20 8.39
CA ILE A 343 -0.55 15.85 8.09
C ILE A 343 0.33 17.10 8.09
N ARG A 344 -0.14 18.20 7.47
CA ARG A 344 0.60 19.47 7.45
C ARG A 344 0.74 20.09 8.85
N ALA A 345 -0.31 20.03 9.66
CA ALA A 345 -0.25 20.54 11.04
C ALA A 345 0.76 19.75 11.88
N LEU A 346 0.76 18.41 11.77
CA LEU A 346 1.73 17.55 12.46
C LEU A 346 3.15 17.74 11.94
N ALA A 347 3.32 17.89 10.64
CA ALA A 347 4.61 18.17 10.02
C ALA A 347 5.20 19.50 10.53
N ASN A 348 4.40 20.56 10.56
CA ASN A 348 4.80 21.86 11.10
C ASN A 348 5.22 21.75 12.57
N LYS A 349 4.46 20.98 13.39
CA LYS A 349 4.77 20.76 14.81
C LYS A 349 6.17 20.15 15.01
N VAL A 350 6.61 19.27 14.12
CA VAL A 350 7.91 18.60 14.21
C VAL A 350 8.98 19.20 13.29
N GLY A 351 8.72 20.34 12.65
CA GLY A 351 9.68 21.05 11.82
C GLY A 351 9.92 20.41 10.44
N VAL A 352 8.96 19.65 9.92
CA VAL A 352 9.02 19.01 8.60
C VAL A 352 8.26 19.85 7.58
N THR A 353 8.87 20.08 6.42
CA THR A 353 8.25 20.84 5.30
C THR A 353 7.44 19.88 4.42
N VAL A 354 6.19 20.28 4.12
CA VAL A 354 5.32 19.62 3.14
C VAL A 354 5.08 20.55 1.96
N LEU A 355 5.41 20.10 0.74
CA LEU A 355 5.22 20.87 -0.49
C LEU A 355 3.73 20.97 -0.89
N GLY A 356 3.44 21.94 -1.75
CA GLY A 356 2.10 22.26 -2.23
C GLY A 356 1.38 23.26 -1.32
N SER A 357 0.40 23.99 -1.88
CA SER A 357 -0.45 24.90 -1.12
C SER A 357 -1.44 24.10 -0.25
N GLN A 358 -1.86 24.69 0.87
CA GLN A 358 -3.11 24.24 1.51
C GLN A 358 -4.26 24.63 0.59
N ALA A 359 -5.13 23.66 0.31
CA ALA A 359 -6.40 23.92 -0.34
C ALA A 359 -7.35 24.67 0.60
#